data_7ee33bc7a4790724a72d23f44c12bdff
#
_entry.id   7ee33bc7a4790724a72d23f44c12bdff
#
_cell.length_a   1.000
_cell.length_b   1.000
_cell.length_c   1.000
_cell.angle_alpha   90.00
_cell.angle_beta   90.00
_cell.angle_gamma   90.00
#
_symmetry.space_group_name_H-M   'P 1'
#
loop_
_entity.id
_entity.type
_entity.pdbx_description
1 polymer ?
#
loop_
_entity_poly.entity_id
_entity_poly.type
_entity_poly.pdbx_seq_one_letter_code
_entity_poly.pdbx_strand_id
1 'polypeptide(L)'
;MISKAGSRTYERAHFPSRHPRLSTMERCLLKWAVIDRDDRVLDVGLGNGLMAEYLLRNMECEVCGVADDMELVRSTRGLVRSADLVYAAAGDIPWRDQAFHAVLLRPCRLDESAMENQLREVHRVLKEGGQLVMALENLPAPLRSALDAIRETPAEVTENITRRRAMKMLSQLGFEQFSWHPCGIFAGALVAWKRNTVEERFKKGEGE
;
A
#
# COMPACT_ATOMS: atom_id res chain seq x y z
N MET A 1 19.15 -5.82 6.78
CA MET A 1 19.21 -5.29 5.41
C MET A 1 18.15 -5.98 4.59
N ILE A 2 17.28 -5.25 3.91
CA ILE A 2 16.32 -5.79 2.94
C ILE A 2 16.85 -5.38 1.57
N SER A 3 17.04 -6.34 0.66
CA SER A 3 17.45 -6.04 -0.71
C SER A 3 16.20 -5.82 -1.56
N LYS A 4 16.08 -4.67 -2.22
CA LYS A 4 15.20 -4.51 -3.39
C LYS A 4 15.77 -5.36 -4.52
N ALA A 5 14.94 -6.00 -5.31
CA ALA A 5 15.35 -6.64 -6.54
C ALA A 5 16.04 -5.58 -7.43
N GLY A 6 17.37 -5.66 -7.57
CA GLY A 6 18.17 -4.68 -8.32
C GLY A 6 19.05 -3.81 -7.46
N SER A 7 20.13 -4.35 -6.91
CA SER A 7 21.36 -3.73 -6.41
C SER A 7 21.32 -2.53 -5.42
N ARG A 8 20.18 -2.00 -5.00
CA ARG A 8 20.14 -1.03 -3.90
C ARG A 8 19.98 -1.73 -2.57
N THR A 9 20.96 -1.60 -1.70
CA THR A 9 20.86 -1.96 -0.28
C THR A 9 20.15 -0.82 0.42
N TYR A 10 18.96 -1.09 0.93
CA TYR A 10 18.18 -0.10 1.72
C TYR A 10 18.44 -0.35 3.20
N GLU A 11 18.89 0.66 3.90
CA GLU A 11 18.80 0.66 5.35
C GLU A 11 17.34 0.92 5.73
N ARG A 12 16.79 0.08 6.61
CA ARG A 12 15.47 0.38 7.18
C ARG A 12 15.54 1.72 7.86
N ALA A 13 14.73 2.67 7.43
CA ALA A 13 14.51 3.90 8.18
C ALA A 13 14.18 3.53 9.63
N HIS A 14 14.85 4.21 10.56
CA HIS A 14 14.67 3.97 12.00
C HIS A 14 13.26 4.42 12.39
N PHE A 15 12.32 3.47 12.31
CA PHE A 15 10.92 3.75 12.60
C PHE A 15 10.75 3.85 14.11
N PRO A 16 10.29 5.00 14.66
CA PRO A 16 9.96 5.07 16.06
C PRO A 16 8.84 4.06 16.34
N SER A 17 9.13 3.11 17.20
CA SER A 17 8.20 2.03 17.57
C SER A 17 6.87 2.55 18.18
N ARG A 18 6.81 3.84 18.52
CA ARG A 18 5.66 4.55 19.06
C ARG A 18 5.58 5.97 18.49
N HIS A 19 4.74 6.17 17.49
CA HIS A 19 4.26 7.51 17.13
C HIS A 19 2.84 7.65 17.68
N PRO A 20 2.58 8.57 18.62
CA PRO A 20 1.32 8.59 19.40
C PRO A 20 0.07 8.85 18.56
N ARG A 21 0.23 9.41 17.36
CA ARG A 21 -0.88 9.80 16.48
C ARG A 21 -1.18 8.77 15.38
N LEU A 22 -0.23 7.88 15.05
CA LEU A 22 -0.42 6.86 14.02
C LEU A 22 -1.13 5.63 14.59
N SER A 23 -2.11 5.11 13.86
CA SER A 23 -2.76 3.84 14.17
C SER A 23 -1.78 2.66 14.10
N THR A 24 -2.15 1.54 14.70
CA THR A 24 -1.32 0.31 14.63
C THR A 24 -1.10 -0.14 13.20
N MET A 25 -2.11 0.02 12.33
CA MET A 25 -2.04 -0.36 10.92
C MET A 25 -1.07 0.56 10.14
N GLU A 26 -1.16 1.87 10.34
CA GLU A 26 -0.26 2.83 9.71
C GLU A 26 1.19 2.59 10.11
N ARG A 27 1.43 2.37 11.40
CA ARG A 27 2.76 1.99 11.89
C ARG A 27 3.27 0.70 11.24
N CYS A 28 2.38 -0.26 11.02
CA CYS A 28 2.74 -1.51 10.36
C CYS A 28 3.12 -1.29 8.90
N LEU A 29 2.30 -0.59 8.13
CA LEU A 29 2.60 -0.25 6.73
C LEU A 29 3.96 0.42 6.61
N LEU A 30 4.14 1.48 7.37
CA LEU A 30 5.39 2.24 7.35
C LEU A 30 6.60 1.40 7.80
N LYS A 31 6.47 0.55 8.83
CA LYS A 31 7.57 -0.30 9.32
C LYS A 31 8.14 -1.23 8.26
N TRP A 32 7.33 -1.65 7.31
CA TRP A 32 7.71 -2.60 6.27
C TRP A 32 7.91 -1.96 4.91
N ALA A 33 7.60 -0.67 4.79
CA ALA A 33 7.92 0.11 3.62
C ALA A 33 9.43 0.37 3.55
N VAL A 34 9.98 0.21 2.36
CA VAL A 34 11.35 0.56 2.03
C VAL A 34 11.29 1.81 1.17
N ILE A 35 11.56 2.95 1.80
CA ILE A 35 11.39 4.28 1.20
C ILE A 35 12.66 5.07 1.40
N ASP A 36 13.20 5.62 0.33
CA ASP A 36 14.32 6.55 0.36
C ASP A 36 13.86 8.01 0.21
N ARG A 37 14.75 8.94 0.47
CA ARG A 37 14.51 10.39 0.44
C ARG A 37 13.92 10.89 -0.89
N ASP A 38 14.40 10.38 -2.01
CA ASP A 38 13.97 10.81 -3.36
C ASP A 38 12.87 9.89 -3.95
N ASP A 39 12.33 9.00 -3.13
CA ASP A 39 11.27 8.11 -3.60
C ASP A 39 9.95 8.86 -3.71
N ARG A 40 9.15 8.46 -4.69
CA ARG A 40 7.78 8.88 -4.86
C ARG A 40 6.86 7.79 -4.33
N VAL A 41 6.07 8.12 -3.32
CA VAL A 41 5.22 7.19 -2.57
C VAL A 41 3.75 7.50 -2.79
N LEU A 42 2.93 6.49 -3.04
CA LEU A 42 1.48 6.62 -3.14
C LEU A 42 0.81 6.02 -1.90
N ASP A 43 0.01 6.85 -1.21
CA ASP A 43 -0.89 6.43 -0.13
C ASP A 43 -2.30 6.21 -0.70
N VAL A 44 -2.73 4.94 -0.79
CA VAL A 44 -4.07 4.57 -1.27
C VAL A 44 -5.00 4.40 -0.08
N GLY A 45 -6.07 5.25 -0.03
CA GLY A 45 -7.05 5.29 1.04
C GLY A 45 -6.82 6.36 2.10
N LEU A 46 -5.78 7.19 2.00
CA LEU A 46 -5.40 8.37 2.79
C LEU A 46 -5.66 8.31 4.32
N GLY A 47 -6.71 7.63 4.80
CA GLY A 47 -7.11 7.60 6.21
C GLY A 47 -7.34 9.02 6.76
N ASN A 48 -6.69 9.36 7.87
CA ASN A 48 -6.75 10.69 8.47
C ASN A 48 -5.58 11.63 8.04
N GLY A 49 -4.81 11.24 7.04
CA GLY A 49 -3.66 12.00 6.51
C GLY A 49 -2.39 11.95 7.37
N LEU A 50 -2.42 11.33 8.54
CA LEU A 50 -1.24 11.29 9.43
C LEU A 50 -0.08 10.46 8.87
N MET A 51 -0.37 9.44 8.05
CA MET A 51 0.69 8.68 7.38
C MET A 51 1.38 9.52 6.32
N ALA A 52 0.63 10.28 5.53
CA ALA A 52 1.18 11.22 4.55
C ALA A 52 2.00 12.33 5.24
N GLU A 53 1.49 12.89 6.35
CA GLU A 53 2.24 13.87 7.18
C GLU A 53 3.56 13.28 7.67
N TYR A 54 3.53 12.05 8.16
CA TYR A 54 4.72 11.37 8.66
C TYR A 54 5.76 11.15 7.56
N LEU A 55 5.35 10.69 6.39
CA LEU A 55 6.23 10.46 5.23
C LEU A 55 6.92 11.75 4.81
N LEU A 56 6.17 12.84 4.66
CA LEU A 56 6.73 14.15 4.27
C LEU A 56 7.74 14.68 5.27
N ARG A 57 7.45 14.56 6.58
CA ARG A 57 8.28 15.17 7.63
C ARG A 57 9.51 14.35 8.01
N ASN A 58 9.44 13.03 7.90
CA ASN A 58 10.46 12.15 8.46
C ASN A 58 11.23 11.36 7.42
N MET A 59 10.64 11.16 6.21
CA MET A 59 11.28 10.42 5.14
C MET A 59 11.78 11.33 4.02
N GLU A 60 11.31 12.60 4.02
CA GLU A 60 11.67 13.61 3.02
C GLU A 60 11.43 13.14 1.56
N CYS A 61 10.44 12.24 1.37
CA CYS A 61 10.06 11.69 0.08
C CYS A 61 8.89 12.47 -0.54
N GLU A 62 8.65 12.32 -1.85
CA GLU A 62 7.47 12.86 -2.51
C GLU A 62 6.25 12.00 -2.19
N VAL A 63 5.19 12.61 -1.66
CA VAL A 63 3.97 11.91 -1.27
C VAL A 63 2.81 12.31 -2.15
N CYS A 64 2.20 11.29 -2.77
CA CYS A 64 0.92 11.39 -3.45
C CYS A 64 -0.12 10.56 -2.69
N GLY A 65 -1.39 10.92 -2.83
CA GLY A 65 -2.45 10.19 -2.16
C GLY A 65 -3.76 10.19 -2.93
N VAL A 66 -4.47 9.07 -2.87
CA VAL A 66 -5.78 8.90 -3.52
C VAL A 66 -6.80 8.32 -2.55
N ALA A 67 -8.02 8.87 -2.60
CA ALA A 67 -9.18 8.32 -1.89
C ALA A 67 -10.46 8.59 -2.68
N ASP A 68 -11.46 7.77 -2.47
CA ASP A 68 -12.82 7.88 -3.01
C ASP A 68 -13.77 8.66 -2.10
N ASP A 69 -13.22 9.40 -1.14
CA ASP A 69 -13.93 10.30 -0.23
C ASP A 69 -13.40 11.73 -0.40
N MET A 70 -14.25 12.63 -0.93
CA MET A 70 -13.90 14.02 -1.18
C MET A 70 -13.62 14.82 0.10
N GLU A 71 -14.36 14.55 1.18
CA GLU A 71 -14.16 15.21 2.48
C GLU A 71 -12.81 14.82 3.08
N LEU A 72 -12.46 13.54 2.95
CA LEU A 72 -11.17 13.01 3.38
C LEU A 72 -10.02 13.68 2.61
N VAL A 73 -10.13 13.80 1.28
CA VAL A 73 -9.13 14.48 0.46
C VAL A 73 -8.99 15.95 0.86
N ARG A 74 -10.11 16.66 1.09
CA ARG A 74 -10.10 18.07 1.51
C ARG A 74 -9.45 18.26 2.89
N SER A 75 -9.86 17.46 3.87
CA SER A 75 -9.32 17.55 5.22
C SER A 75 -7.82 17.23 5.25
N THR A 76 -7.40 16.20 4.51
CA THR A 76 -5.98 15.83 4.40
C THR A 76 -5.15 16.91 3.70
N ARG A 77 -5.66 17.57 2.67
CA ARG A 77 -4.99 18.74 2.04
C ARG A 77 -4.74 19.88 3.02
N GLY A 78 -5.65 20.08 3.97
CA GLY A 78 -5.45 21.06 5.05
C GLY A 78 -4.27 20.71 5.97
N LEU A 79 -3.99 19.44 6.14
CA LEU A 79 -2.92 18.92 6.99
C LEU A 79 -1.57 18.84 6.26
N VAL A 80 -1.56 18.41 4.99
CA VAL A 80 -0.35 18.11 4.22
C VAL A 80 -0.37 18.83 2.87
N ARG A 81 -0.03 20.12 2.89
CA ARG A 81 -0.11 21.00 1.70
C ARG A 81 0.85 20.64 0.58
N SER A 82 1.96 19.98 0.87
CA SER A 82 2.97 19.58 -0.09
C SER A 82 2.72 18.21 -0.72
N ALA A 83 1.69 17.48 -0.27
CA ALA A 83 1.29 16.22 -0.91
C ALA A 83 0.37 16.48 -2.10
N ASP A 84 0.55 15.69 -3.18
CA ASP A 84 -0.36 15.67 -4.33
C ASP A 84 -1.52 14.69 -4.04
N LEU A 85 -2.67 15.24 -3.63
CA LEU A 85 -3.83 14.46 -3.20
C LEU A 85 -4.96 14.57 -4.21
N VAL A 86 -5.52 13.44 -4.62
CA VAL A 86 -6.57 13.35 -5.64
C VAL A 86 -7.77 12.55 -5.13
N TYR A 87 -8.97 13.02 -5.47
CA TYR A 87 -10.20 12.26 -5.35
C TYR A 87 -10.36 11.38 -6.59
N ALA A 88 -10.37 10.06 -6.41
CA ALA A 88 -10.64 9.10 -7.48
C ALA A 88 -11.09 7.76 -6.89
N ALA A 89 -11.80 6.98 -7.70
CA ALA A 89 -12.19 5.63 -7.33
C ALA A 89 -10.95 4.72 -7.15
N ALA A 90 -11.07 3.72 -6.29
CA ALA A 90 -9.99 2.80 -5.96
C ALA A 90 -9.40 2.05 -7.18
N GLY A 91 -10.20 1.84 -8.21
CA GLY A 91 -9.79 1.20 -9.47
C GLY A 91 -9.37 2.16 -10.59
N ASP A 92 -9.20 3.46 -10.31
CA ASP A 92 -8.81 4.49 -11.29
C ASP A 92 -7.78 5.42 -10.65
N ILE A 93 -6.53 5.00 -10.64
CA ILE A 93 -5.43 5.77 -10.05
C ILE A 93 -4.92 6.80 -11.08
N PRO A 94 -5.09 8.12 -10.86
CA PRO A 94 -4.90 9.16 -11.88
C PRO A 94 -3.43 9.56 -12.10
N TRP A 95 -2.52 8.62 -12.03
CA TRP A 95 -1.11 8.82 -12.36
C TRP A 95 -0.67 7.88 -13.48
N ARG A 96 0.38 8.30 -14.19
CA ARG A 96 0.97 7.52 -15.29
C ARG A 96 1.56 6.21 -14.79
N ASP A 97 1.78 5.29 -15.73
CA ASP A 97 2.51 4.05 -15.51
C ASP A 97 3.89 4.33 -14.90
N GLN A 98 4.31 3.43 -14.02
CA GLN A 98 5.64 3.45 -13.39
C GLN A 98 6.00 4.79 -12.71
N ALA A 99 5.02 5.44 -12.08
CA ALA A 99 5.20 6.71 -11.39
C ALA A 99 5.79 6.58 -9.99
N PHE A 100 5.57 5.45 -9.30
CA PHE A 100 5.84 5.30 -7.87
C PHE A 100 6.89 4.23 -7.57
N HIS A 101 7.73 4.50 -6.57
CA HIS A 101 8.69 3.55 -6.03
C HIS A 101 8.05 2.63 -4.99
N ALA A 102 7.10 3.15 -4.21
CA ALA A 102 6.33 2.40 -3.24
C ALA A 102 4.85 2.80 -3.26
N VAL A 103 3.98 1.83 -3.02
CA VAL A 103 2.55 2.03 -2.78
C VAL A 103 2.19 1.45 -1.42
N LEU A 104 1.56 2.26 -0.59
CA LEU A 104 1.00 1.88 0.71
C LEU A 104 -0.51 1.76 0.55
N LEU A 105 -1.02 0.54 0.62
CA LEU A 105 -2.42 0.25 0.41
C LEU A 105 -3.10 -0.11 1.71
N ARG A 106 -4.07 0.72 2.14
CA ARG A 106 -4.91 0.43 3.30
C ARG A 106 -5.96 -0.62 2.97
N PRO A 107 -6.50 -1.33 3.98
CA PRO A 107 -7.58 -2.25 3.74
C PRO A 107 -8.80 -1.46 3.24
N CYS A 108 -9.19 -1.75 2.01
CA CYS A 108 -10.45 -1.29 1.44
C CYS A 108 -11.45 -2.44 1.50
N ARG A 109 -12.69 -2.11 1.84
CA ARG A 109 -13.80 -3.05 1.74
C ARG A 109 -14.29 -3.04 0.29
N LEU A 110 -13.68 -3.87 -0.52
CA LEU A 110 -14.00 -4.03 -1.93
C LEU A 110 -14.46 -5.46 -2.17
N ASP A 111 -15.37 -5.64 -3.11
CA ASP A 111 -15.60 -6.95 -3.66
C ASP A 111 -14.37 -7.46 -4.42
N GLU A 112 -14.35 -8.73 -4.78
CA GLU A 112 -13.19 -9.35 -5.41
C GLU A 112 -12.82 -8.67 -6.74
N SER A 113 -13.79 -8.29 -7.54
CA SER A 113 -13.59 -7.64 -8.84
C SER A 113 -12.99 -6.24 -8.69
N ALA A 114 -13.53 -5.44 -7.77
CA ALA A 114 -13.01 -4.11 -7.47
C ALA A 114 -11.60 -4.18 -6.88
N MET A 115 -11.32 -5.15 -6.02
CA MET A 115 -9.97 -5.39 -5.49
C MET A 115 -8.99 -5.78 -6.59
N GLU A 116 -9.38 -6.66 -7.52
CA GLU A 116 -8.51 -7.03 -8.65
C GLU A 116 -8.21 -5.82 -9.53
N ASN A 117 -9.19 -4.97 -9.82
CA ASN A 117 -8.99 -3.75 -10.57
C ASN A 117 -8.05 -2.78 -9.84
N GLN A 118 -8.24 -2.59 -8.53
CA GLN A 118 -7.35 -1.78 -7.72
C GLN A 118 -5.91 -2.31 -7.74
N LEU A 119 -5.71 -3.60 -7.58
CA LEU A 119 -4.36 -4.20 -7.60
C LEU A 119 -3.72 -4.12 -8.99
N ARG A 120 -4.51 -4.17 -10.07
CA ARG A 120 -4.02 -3.95 -11.45
C ARG A 120 -3.53 -2.50 -11.63
N GLU A 121 -4.28 -1.53 -11.14
CA GLU A 121 -3.87 -0.13 -11.16
C GLU A 121 -2.63 0.12 -10.30
N VAL A 122 -2.57 -0.44 -9.11
CA VAL A 122 -1.37 -0.41 -8.25
C VAL A 122 -0.15 -0.98 -8.99
N HIS A 123 -0.32 -2.12 -9.67
CA HIS A 123 0.76 -2.70 -10.48
C HIS A 123 1.18 -1.77 -11.62
N ARG A 124 0.21 -1.15 -12.32
CA ARG A 124 0.48 -0.24 -13.43
C ARG A 124 1.31 0.96 -13.00
N VAL A 125 0.92 1.60 -11.90
CA VAL A 125 1.59 2.82 -11.42
C VAL A 125 2.91 2.58 -10.69
N LEU A 126 3.18 1.35 -10.20
CA LEU A 126 4.46 0.98 -9.61
C LEU A 126 5.55 0.87 -10.67
N LYS A 127 6.73 1.38 -10.36
CA LYS A 127 7.95 1.15 -11.14
C LYS A 127 8.35 -0.33 -11.12
N GLU A 128 9.11 -0.76 -12.11
CA GLU A 128 9.80 -2.05 -12.07
C GLU A 128 10.67 -2.14 -10.80
N GLY A 129 10.58 -3.24 -10.07
CA GLY A 129 11.20 -3.39 -8.76
C GLY A 129 10.61 -2.51 -7.65
N GLY A 130 9.47 -1.86 -7.89
CA GLY A 130 8.74 -1.08 -6.89
C GLY A 130 8.04 -1.95 -5.85
N GLN A 131 7.81 -1.40 -4.67
CA GLN A 131 7.25 -2.12 -3.53
C GLN A 131 5.77 -1.81 -3.33
N LEU A 132 4.96 -2.85 -3.11
CA LEU A 132 3.63 -2.76 -2.52
C LEU A 132 3.70 -3.20 -1.06
N VAL A 133 3.18 -2.37 -0.15
CA VAL A 133 2.89 -2.76 1.23
C VAL A 133 1.39 -2.64 1.45
N MET A 134 0.73 -3.78 1.56
CA MET A 134 -0.73 -3.86 1.66
C MET A 134 -1.13 -4.30 3.08
N ALA A 135 -1.97 -3.53 3.73
CA ALA A 135 -2.56 -3.93 5.00
C ALA A 135 -3.73 -4.90 4.76
N LEU A 136 -3.78 -5.97 5.51
CA LEU A 136 -4.86 -6.94 5.50
C LEU A 136 -5.39 -7.17 6.90
N GLU A 137 -6.71 -7.21 7.04
CA GLU A 137 -7.37 -7.66 8.26
C GLU A 137 -7.55 -9.19 8.22
N ASN A 138 -7.26 -9.84 9.33
CA ASN A 138 -7.42 -11.28 9.49
C ASN A 138 -8.40 -11.60 10.63
N LEU A 139 -9.56 -10.95 10.60
CA LEU A 139 -10.62 -11.15 11.58
C LEU A 139 -11.34 -12.47 11.30
N PRO A 140 -11.52 -13.34 12.32
CA PRO A 140 -12.42 -14.49 12.20
C PRO A 140 -13.84 -14.04 11.82
N ALA A 141 -14.53 -14.81 10.97
CA ALA A 141 -15.86 -14.46 10.46
C ALA A 141 -16.88 -14.05 11.55
N PRO A 142 -17.03 -14.77 12.70
CA PRO A 142 -17.99 -14.37 13.72
C PRO A 142 -17.65 -13.02 14.37
N LEU A 143 -16.37 -12.73 14.59
CA LEU A 143 -15.94 -11.45 15.16
C LEU A 143 -16.13 -10.31 14.17
N ARG A 144 -15.92 -10.57 12.89
CA ARG A 144 -16.18 -9.64 11.80
C ARG A 144 -17.65 -9.25 11.75
N SER A 145 -18.55 -10.25 11.69
CA SER A 145 -19.99 -10.00 11.65
C SER A 145 -20.48 -9.18 12.86
N ALA A 146 -19.92 -9.45 14.05
CA ALA A 146 -20.26 -8.68 15.24
C ALA A 146 -19.78 -7.21 15.15
N LEU A 147 -18.60 -6.97 14.64
CA LEU A 147 -18.08 -5.62 14.45
C LEU A 147 -18.81 -4.86 13.35
N ASP A 148 -19.20 -5.53 12.28
CA ASP A 148 -19.96 -4.95 11.18
C ASP A 148 -21.38 -4.54 11.64
N ALA A 149 -22.01 -5.34 12.48
CA ALA A 149 -23.29 -5.01 13.10
C ALA A 149 -23.21 -3.77 14.02
N ILE A 150 -22.09 -3.61 14.77
CA ILE A 150 -21.88 -2.43 15.63
C ILE A 150 -21.58 -1.17 14.81
N ARG A 151 -20.92 -1.31 13.65
CA ARG A 151 -20.53 -0.18 12.80
C ARG A 151 -21.62 0.29 11.85
N GLU A 152 -22.80 -0.35 11.85
CA GLU A 152 -23.92 -0.09 10.93
C GLU A 152 -23.49 -0.10 9.44
N THR A 153 -22.48 -0.88 9.10
CA THR A 153 -21.97 -0.97 7.74
C THR A 153 -22.90 -1.83 6.88
N PRO A 154 -23.26 -1.38 5.66
CA PRO A 154 -24.12 -2.17 4.78
C PRO A 154 -23.55 -3.56 4.54
N ALA A 155 -24.39 -4.58 4.58
CA ALA A 155 -24.01 -5.99 4.42
C ALA A 155 -23.45 -6.34 3.02
N GLU A 156 -23.53 -5.43 2.07
CA GLU A 156 -23.16 -5.64 0.67
C GLU A 156 -21.64 -5.62 0.42
N VAL A 157 -20.82 -5.18 1.39
CA VAL A 157 -19.37 -5.10 1.26
C VAL A 157 -18.73 -6.09 2.21
N THR A 158 -18.69 -7.37 1.87
CA THR A 158 -18.58 -8.39 2.91
C THR A 158 -17.39 -9.31 2.87
N GLU A 159 -16.55 -9.31 1.89
CA GLU A 159 -15.41 -10.23 1.91
C GLU A 159 -14.08 -9.50 2.03
N ASN A 160 -13.54 -9.46 3.25
CA ASN A 160 -12.11 -9.14 3.40
C ASN A 160 -11.30 -10.19 2.65
N ILE A 161 -10.51 -9.74 1.71
CA ILE A 161 -9.60 -10.62 0.99
C ILE A 161 -8.66 -11.33 1.97
N THR A 162 -8.60 -12.65 1.89
CA THR A 162 -7.65 -13.40 2.69
C THR A 162 -6.23 -13.21 2.17
N ARG A 163 -5.24 -13.32 3.06
CA ARG A 163 -3.82 -13.26 2.67
C ARG A 163 -3.51 -14.17 1.48
N ARG A 164 -3.99 -15.42 1.51
CA ARG A 164 -3.76 -16.39 0.44
C ARG A 164 -4.36 -15.94 -0.89
N ARG A 165 -5.54 -15.33 -0.86
CA ARG A 165 -6.22 -14.81 -2.05
C ARG A 165 -5.47 -13.60 -2.61
N ALA A 166 -5.10 -12.65 -1.76
CA ALA A 166 -4.31 -11.48 -2.14
C ALA A 166 -2.99 -11.88 -2.80
N MET A 167 -2.25 -12.82 -2.20
CA MET A 167 -1.00 -13.32 -2.77
C MET A 167 -1.22 -13.97 -4.15
N LYS A 168 -2.30 -14.73 -4.34
CA LYS A 168 -2.63 -15.33 -5.63
C LYS A 168 -2.89 -14.25 -6.69
N MET A 169 -3.71 -13.24 -6.38
CA MET A 169 -4.02 -12.13 -7.30
C MET A 169 -2.75 -11.35 -7.66
N LEU A 170 -1.95 -11.01 -6.67
CA LEU A 170 -0.69 -10.28 -6.87
C LEU A 170 0.31 -11.08 -7.71
N SER A 171 0.42 -12.40 -7.49
CA SER A 171 1.29 -13.26 -8.29
C SER A 171 0.86 -13.31 -9.76
N GLN A 172 -0.45 -13.34 -10.04
CA GLN A 172 -0.99 -13.30 -11.39
C GLN A 172 -0.72 -11.97 -12.10
N LEU A 173 -0.62 -10.88 -11.35
CA LEU A 173 -0.28 -9.55 -11.87
C LEU A 173 1.23 -9.32 -12.05
N GLY A 174 2.10 -10.26 -11.66
CA GLY A 174 3.55 -10.12 -11.82
C GLY A 174 4.27 -9.57 -10.58
N PHE A 175 3.65 -9.63 -9.42
CA PHE A 175 4.36 -9.42 -8.16
C PHE A 175 5.10 -10.69 -7.71
N GLU A 176 6.19 -10.47 -6.97
CA GLU A 176 7.06 -11.53 -6.44
C GLU A 176 7.60 -11.18 -5.05
N GLN A 177 8.43 -12.04 -4.46
CA GLN A 177 9.10 -11.82 -3.18
C GLN A 177 8.13 -11.46 -2.03
N PHE A 178 7.10 -12.26 -1.88
CA PHE A 178 6.08 -12.03 -0.86
C PHE A 178 6.61 -12.25 0.56
N SER A 179 6.31 -11.33 1.47
CA SER A 179 6.51 -11.53 2.90
C SER A 179 5.29 -11.06 3.69
N TRP A 180 4.97 -11.78 4.78
CA TRP A 180 3.86 -11.46 5.67
C TRP A 180 4.37 -11.04 7.04
N HIS A 181 3.85 -9.95 7.53
CA HIS A 181 4.25 -9.36 8.80
C HIS A 181 3.03 -9.09 9.67
N PRO A 182 2.81 -9.86 10.75
CA PRO A 182 1.68 -9.63 11.64
C PRO A 182 1.79 -8.29 12.36
N CYS A 183 0.65 -7.61 12.51
CA CYS A 183 0.50 -6.33 13.18
C CYS A 183 -0.61 -6.43 14.23
N GLY A 184 -0.32 -7.11 15.33
CA GLY A 184 -1.32 -7.50 16.32
C GLY A 184 -2.00 -8.82 15.96
N ILE A 185 -3.16 -9.07 16.59
CA ILE A 185 -3.83 -10.40 16.53
C ILE A 185 -4.61 -10.56 15.22
N PHE A 186 -5.20 -9.48 14.71
CA PHE A 186 -6.20 -9.54 13.64
C PHE A 186 -5.80 -8.79 12.37
N ALA A 187 -4.55 -8.38 12.23
CA ALA A 187 -4.10 -7.64 11.07
C ALA A 187 -2.63 -7.91 10.75
N GLY A 188 -2.23 -7.58 9.53
CA GLY A 188 -0.82 -7.63 9.13
C GLY A 188 -0.58 -6.90 7.82
N ALA A 189 0.68 -6.73 7.50
CA ALA A 189 1.13 -6.20 6.23
C ALA A 189 1.62 -7.33 5.32
N LEU A 190 1.08 -7.37 4.12
CA LEU A 190 1.60 -8.17 3.02
C LEU A 190 2.51 -7.26 2.19
N VAL A 191 3.76 -7.65 2.08
CA VAL A 191 4.75 -6.97 1.25
C VAL A 191 4.97 -7.77 -0.01
N ALA A 192 5.00 -7.09 -1.15
CA ALA A 192 5.28 -7.69 -2.44
C ALA A 192 6.09 -6.71 -3.30
N TRP A 193 6.85 -7.24 -4.25
CA TRP A 193 7.65 -6.44 -5.16
C TRP A 193 7.17 -6.66 -6.60
N LYS A 194 7.02 -5.59 -7.37
CA LYS A 194 6.78 -5.70 -8.79
C LYS A 194 8.01 -6.29 -9.46
N ARG A 195 7.83 -7.34 -10.27
CA ARG A 195 8.92 -7.98 -11.01
C ARG A 195 9.71 -6.95 -11.82
N ASN A 196 11.04 -7.07 -11.81
CA ASN A 196 11.91 -6.24 -12.63
C ASN A 196 12.27 -6.98 -13.93
N THR A 197 11.46 -6.77 -14.95
CA THR A 197 11.62 -7.43 -16.26
C THR A 197 12.90 -6.98 -17.00
N VAL A 198 13.41 -5.80 -16.70
CA VAL A 198 14.65 -5.28 -17.30
C VAL A 198 15.86 -6.08 -16.80
N GLU A 199 15.97 -6.32 -15.49
CA GLU A 199 17.06 -7.12 -14.94
C GLU A 199 17.02 -8.58 -15.42
N GLU A 200 15.85 -9.15 -15.62
CA GLU A 200 15.71 -10.51 -16.13
C GLU A 200 16.24 -10.62 -17.58
N ARG A 201 16.00 -9.62 -18.42
CA ARG A 201 16.54 -9.56 -19.79
C ARG A 201 18.06 -9.50 -19.79
N PHE A 202 18.67 -8.67 -18.95
CA PHE A 202 20.13 -8.60 -18.81
C PHE A 202 20.74 -9.92 -18.29
N LYS A 203 20.09 -10.59 -17.35
CA LYS A 203 20.54 -11.90 -16.83
C LYS A 203 20.43 -13.04 -17.85
N LYS A 204 19.50 -12.93 -18.80
CA LYS A 204 19.32 -13.91 -19.88
C LYS A 204 20.18 -13.64 -21.13
N GLY A 205 20.96 -12.57 -21.14
CA GLY A 205 21.81 -12.22 -22.30
C GLY A 205 21.05 -11.69 -23.52
N GLU A 206 19.80 -11.24 -23.33
CA GLU A 206 18.94 -10.71 -24.40
C GLU A 206 19.02 -9.16 -24.51
N GLY A 207 20.06 -8.57 -23.93
CA GLY A 207 20.30 -7.13 -24.00
C GLY A 207 21.40 -6.82 -25.04
N GLU A 208 21.00 -6.50 -26.27
CA GLU A 208 21.78 -5.66 -27.18
C GLU A 208 21.30 -4.22 -27.08
#